data_be9067e6810b6408493acdae75973103
#
_entry.id   be9067e6810b6408493acdae75973103
#
_cell.length_a   1.000
_cell.length_b   1.000
_cell.length_c   1.000
_cell.angle_alpha   90.00
_cell.angle_beta   90.00
_cell.angle_gamma   90.00
#
_symmetry.space_group_name_H-M   'P 1'
#
loop_
_entity.id
_entity.type
_entity.pdbx_description
1 polymer ?
#
loop_
_entity_poly.entity_id
_entity_poly.type
_entity_poly.pdbx_seq_one_letter_code
_entity_poly.pdbx_strand_id
1 'polypeptide(L)'
;QPGHIFPLIAKDGGVLNRAGHTEAGVDLARLAGLEAAAVIVEILNEDGTMARRPDLEIIAEKHGIKMGTIADLIEYRNANETTIERVSQCKLPTAFGDFDLTVFKDTIDGQAHFALTKGEIKPEEPTLVRVHLENTFRDLLFSQRESVAKWPMADALEKIGKEGGVLVQKYAKLDAGETVKEVKRHVGSRNVGVGSQILANLGVSKMRLLSSQTKYHSLSGFGLEVVEYIAD
;
A
#
# COMPACT_ATOMS: atom_id res chain seq x y z
N GLN A 1 4.21 -0.05 43.44
CA GLN A 1 4.46 1.38 43.37
C GLN A 1 5.92 1.65 43.67
N PRO A 2 6.54 2.59 42.97
CA PRO A 2 5.96 3.46 41.96
C PRO A 2 5.77 2.74 40.63
N GLY A 3 4.82 3.20 39.82
CA GLY A 3 4.57 2.72 38.49
C GLY A 3 3.34 3.40 37.89
N HIS A 4 3.41 3.73 36.61
CA HIS A 4 2.29 4.33 35.89
C HIS A 4 2.03 3.51 34.63
N ILE A 5 0.76 3.30 34.31
CA ILE A 5 0.31 2.79 33.02
C ILE A 5 -0.13 4.01 32.21
N PHE A 6 0.50 4.21 31.06
CA PHE A 6 0.16 5.31 30.16
C PHE A 6 -0.84 4.80 29.12
N PRO A 7 -2.06 5.35 29.04
CA PRO A 7 -2.98 5.02 27.98
C PRO A 7 -2.45 5.60 26.65
N LEU A 8 -2.36 4.76 25.64
CA LEU A 8 -1.99 5.14 24.29
C LEU A 8 -3.20 4.94 23.39
N ILE A 9 -3.40 5.84 22.44
CA ILE A 9 -4.48 5.75 21.47
C ILE A 9 -3.90 5.27 20.14
N ALA A 10 -4.37 4.11 19.67
CA ALA A 10 -4.04 3.61 18.34
C ALA A 10 -4.67 4.51 17.26
N LYS A 11 -3.98 4.65 16.13
CA LYS A 11 -4.55 5.33 14.96
C LYS A 11 -5.66 4.49 14.36
N ASP A 12 -6.74 5.16 13.93
CA ASP A 12 -7.79 4.52 13.14
C ASP A 12 -7.18 3.85 11.90
N GLY A 13 -7.68 2.65 11.56
CA GLY A 13 -7.09 1.82 10.52
C GLY A 13 -5.94 0.93 10.99
N GLY A 14 -5.47 1.08 12.25
CA GLY A 14 -4.49 0.20 12.86
C GLY A 14 -3.13 0.21 12.12
N VAL A 15 -2.49 -0.96 12.00
CA VAL A 15 -1.18 -1.08 11.32
C VAL A 15 -1.21 -0.68 9.85
N LEU A 16 -2.38 -0.64 9.22
CA LEU A 16 -2.52 -0.15 7.85
C LEU A 16 -2.40 1.37 7.74
N ASN A 17 -2.62 2.10 8.83
CA ASN A 17 -2.43 3.54 8.90
C ASN A 17 -1.05 3.91 9.50
N ARG A 18 -0.69 3.27 10.61
CA ARG A 18 0.61 3.46 11.27
C ARG A 18 1.21 2.11 11.67
N ALA A 19 2.36 1.76 11.10
CA ALA A 19 3.07 0.52 11.41
C ALA A 19 3.74 0.59 12.80
N GLY A 20 2.93 0.62 13.86
CA GLY A 20 3.36 0.74 15.25
C GLY A 20 2.89 -0.42 16.12
N HIS A 21 3.58 -0.66 17.24
CA HIS A 21 3.24 -1.71 18.20
C HIS A 21 1.89 -1.47 18.89
N THR A 22 1.52 -0.20 19.13
CA THR A 22 0.21 0.18 19.67
C THR A 22 -0.91 -0.28 18.75
N GLU A 23 -0.79 0.01 17.46
CA GLU A 23 -1.73 -0.42 16.42
C GLU A 23 -1.76 -1.93 16.29
N ALA A 24 -0.58 -2.57 16.29
CA ALA A 24 -0.48 -4.02 16.16
C ALA A 24 -1.19 -4.75 17.32
N GLY A 25 -1.02 -4.28 18.57
CA GLY A 25 -1.69 -4.86 19.72
C GLY A 25 -3.22 -4.76 19.61
N VAL A 26 -3.73 -3.60 19.26
CA VAL A 26 -5.17 -3.35 19.06
C VAL A 26 -5.72 -4.19 17.91
N ASP A 27 -5.00 -4.27 16.77
CA ASP A 27 -5.40 -5.07 15.63
C ASP A 27 -5.45 -6.56 15.93
N LEU A 28 -4.45 -7.09 16.63
CA LEU A 28 -4.45 -8.50 17.04
C LEU A 28 -5.63 -8.83 17.95
N ALA A 29 -5.96 -7.95 18.91
CA ALA A 29 -7.14 -8.14 19.77
C ALA A 29 -8.42 -8.14 18.93
N ARG A 30 -8.60 -7.17 18.03
CA ARG A 30 -9.75 -7.06 17.14
C ARG A 30 -9.89 -8.29 16.22
N LEU A 31 -8.79 -8.71 15.61
CA LEU A 31 -8.78 -9.89 14.73
C LEU A 31 -9.09 -11.19 15.46
N ALA A 32 -8.79 -11.26 16.76
CA ALA A 32 -9.18 -12.35 17.63
C ALA A 32 -10.64 -12.30 18.10
N GLY A 33 -11.42 -11.29 17.68
CA GLY A 33 -12.81 -11.08 18.11
C GLY A 33 -12.96 -10.56 19.55
N LEU A 34 -11.89 -9.95 20.09
CA LEU A 34 -11.85 -9.36 21.42
C LEU A 34 -12.03 -7.84 21.35
N GLU A 35 -12.19 -7.22 22.53
CA GLU A 35 -12.15 -5.77 22.65
C GLU A 35 -10.87 -5.19 22.05
N ALA A 36 -10.99 -4.07 21.33
CA ALA A 36 -9.90 -3.43 20.60
C ALA A 36 -8.93 -2.71 21.57
N ALA A 37 -8.37 -3.44 22.52
CA ALA A 37 -7.44 -2.96 23.53
C ALA A 37 -6.34 -4.00 23.80
N ALA A 38 -5.14 -3.53 24.10
CA ALA A 38 -4.01 -4.40 24.40
C ALA A 38 -3.08 -3.76 25.43
N VAL A 39 -2.43 -4.59 26.22
CA VAL A 39 -1.31 -4.18 27.07
C VAL A 39 -0.03 -4.49 26.32
N ILE A 40 0.85 -3.50 26.21
CA ILE A 40 2.16 -3.67 25.59
C ILE A 40 3.26 -3.40 26.61
N VAL A 41 4.37 -4.10 26.49
CA VAL A 41 5.56 -3.96 27.36
C VAL A 41 6.81 -4.22 26.54
N GLU A 42 7.85 -3.50 26.87
CA GLU A 42 9.18 -3.72 26.28
C GLU A 42 9.91 -4.83 27.02
N ILE A 43 10.56 -5.72 26.28
CA ILE A 43 11.38 -6.80 26.85
C ILE A 43 12.82 -6.32 26.97
N LEU A 44 13.35 -6.38 28.18
CA LEU A 44 14.72 -6.02 28.50
C LEU A 44 15.56 -7.29 28.74
N ASN A 45 16.83 -7.20 28.40
CA ASN A 45 17.85 -8.18 28.79
C ASN A 45 18.15 -8.07 30.29
N GLU A 46 18.82 -9.07 30.87
CA GLU A 46 19.18 -9.08 32.29
C GLU A 46 20.10 -7.93 32.69
N ASP A 47 20.89 -7.40 31.76
CA ASP A 47 21.75 -6.23 31.93
C ASP A 47 21.01 -4.88 31.81
N GLY A 48 19.69 -4.91 31.58
CA GLY A 48 18.84 -3.73 31.41
C GLY A 48 18.85 -3.11 30.01
N THR A 49 19.57 -3.69 29.06
CA THR A 49 19.50 -3.24 27.67
C THR A 49 18.22 -3.76 26.99
N MET A 50 17.80 -3.06 25.94
CA MET A 50 16.64 -3.46 25.16
C MET A 50 16.92 -4.77 24.39
N ALA A 51 16.09 -5.80 24.63
CA ALA A 51 16.17 -7.05 23.87
C ALA A 51 15.90 -6.80 22.38
N ARG A 52 16.75 -7.36 21.54
CA ARG A 52 16.63 -7.28 20.08
C ARG A 52 16.25 -8.65 19.53
N ARG A 53 16.02 -8.73 18.23
CA ARG A 53 15.49 -9.93 17.60
C ARG A 53 16.21 -11.24 18.01
N PRO A 54 17.54 -11.33 18.04
CA PRO A 54 18.21 -12.56 18.49
C PRO A 54 17.86 -12.94 19.94
N ASP A 55 17.78 -11.94 20.84
CA ASP A 55 17.45 -12.16 22.26
C ASP A 55 15.97 -12.60 22.39
N LEU A 56 15.08 -11.96 21.60
CA LEU A 56 13.65 -12.26 21.60
C LEU A 56 13.36 -13.66 21.07
N GLU A 57 14.12 -14.17 20.09
CA GLU A 57 13.99 -15.54 19.58
C GLU A 57 14.28 -16.56 20.70
N ILE A 58 15.32 -16.33 21.50
CA ILE A 58 15.66 -17.16 22.66
C ILE A 58 14.56 -17.11 23.73
N ILE A 59 14.05 -15.91 24.03
CA ILE A 59 12.97 -15.70 25.01
C ILE A 59 11.69 -16.39 24.54
N ALA A 60 11.34 -16.23 23.28
CA ALA A 60 10.15 -16.84 22.70
C ALA A 60 10.20 -18.37 22.78
N GLU A 61 11.32 -18.98 22.44
CA GLU A 61 11.53 -20.43 22.57
C GLU A 61 11.44 -20.88 24.03
N LYS A 62 12.18 -20.22 24.93
CA LYS A 62 12.20 -20.55 26.36
C LYS A 62 10.83 -20.50 27.02
N HIS A 63 9.97 -19.58 26.62
CA HIS A 63 8.66 -19.35 27.24
C HIS A 63 7.49 -19.88 26.41
N GLY A 64 7.73 -20.48 25.25
CA GLY A 64 6.70 -20.97 24.34
C GLY A 64 5.83 -19.84 23.76
N ILE A 65 6.38 -18.64 23.60
CA ILE A 65 5.66 -17.44 23.11
C ILE A 65 5.82 -17.37 21.60
N LYS A 66 4.72 -17.06 20.91
CA LYS A 66 4.75 -16.82 19.46
C LYS A 66 5.35 -15.45 19.17
N MET A 67 6.12 -15.36 18.11
CA MET A 67 6.71 -14.13 17.61
C MET A 67 6.20 -13.84 16.20
N GLY A 68 5.79 -12.61 15.95
CA GLY A 68 5.37 -12.12 14.64
C GLY A 68 5.97 -10.74 14.35
N THR A 69 5.84 -10.27 13.12
CA THR A 69 6.26 -8.92 12.74
C THR A 69 5.06 -8.06 12.36
N ILE A 70 5.21 -6.74 12.52
CA ILE A 70 4.19 -5.79 12.05
C ILE A 70 4.04 -5.89 10.53
N ALA A 71 5.12 -6.18 9.81
CA ALA A 71 5.08 -6.36 8.35
C ALA A 71 4.18 -7.54 7.95
N ASP A 72 4.29 -8.68 8.63
CA ASP A 72 3.44 -9.85 8.38
C ASP A 72 1.98 -9.56 8.71
N LEU A 73 1.71 -8.80 9.79
CA LEU A 73 0.36 -8.40 10.16
C LEU A 73 -0.25 -7.45 9.11
N ILE A 74 0.53 -6.51 8.56
CA ILE A 74 0.09 -5.65 7.46
C ILE A 74 -0.25 -6.48 6.22
N GLU A 75 0.61 -7.45 5.87
CA GLU A 75 0.38 -8.34 4.74
C GLU A 75 -0.89 -9.18 4.95
N TYR A 76 -1.05 -9.77 6.12
CA TYR A 76 -2.25 -10.52 6.49
C TYR A 76 -3.53 -9.68 6.37
N ARG A 77 -3.54 -8.46 6.91
CA ARG A 77 -4.70 -7.57 6.82
C ARG A 77 -4.99 -7.14 5.40
N ASN A 78 -3.97 -6.79 4.61
CA ASN A 78 -4.14 -6.46 3.20
C ASN A 78 -4.74 -7.61 2.38
N ALA A 79 -4.37 -8.84 2.69
CA ALA A 79 -4.88 -10.02 1.99
C ALA A 79 -6.32 -10.41 2.41
N ASN A 80 -6.73 -10.09 3.64
CA ASN A 80 -7.99 -10.55 4.22
C ASN A 80 -9.04 -9.44 4.39
N GLU A 81 -8.67 -8.17 4.29
CA GLU A 81 -9.58 -7.03 4.46
C GLU A 81 -9.69 -6.22 3.17
N THR A 82 -10.92 -5.84 2.79
CA THR A 82 -11.15 -4.89 1.71
C THR A 82 -11.20 -3.48 2.30
N THR A 83 -10.26 -2.64 1.91
CA THR A 83 -10.12 -1.26 2.42
C THR A 83 -10.44 -0.20 1.37
N ILE A 84 -11.04 -0.61 0.25
CA ILE A 84 -11.46 0.29 -0.82
C ILE A 84 -12.96 0.13 -1.09
N GLU A 85 -13.59 1.23 -1.44
CA GLU A 85 -14.98 1.30 -1.88
C GLU A 85 -15.05 1.96 -3.26
N ARG A 86 -15.77 1.32 -4.20
CA ARG A 86 -16.06 1.92 -5.52
C ARG A 86 -17.17 2.95 -5.36
N VAL A 87 -16.85 4.22 -5.62
CA VAL A 87 -17.78 5.33 -5.36
C VAL A 87 -18.54 5.75 -6.62
N SER A 88 -17.85 5.89 -7.75
CA SER A 88 -18.44 6.36 -9.00
C SER A 88 -17.65 5.93 -10.22
N GLN A 89 -18.31 6.03 -11.38
CA GLN A 89 -17.70 5.77 -12.67
C GLN A 89 -18.25 6.72 -13.73
N CYS A 90 -17.39 7.17 -14.65
CA CYS A 90 -17.81 7.97 -15.82
C CYS A 90 -16.83 7.78 -16.98
N LYS A 91 -17.22 8.26 -18.17
CA LYS A 91 -16.31 8.45 -19.30
C LYS A 91 -15.47 9.69 -19.05
N LEU A 92 -14.18 9.60 -19.30
CA LEU A 92 -13.23 10.71 -19.17
C LEU A 92 -12.47 10.90 -20.48
N PRO A 93 -12.86 11.87 -21.32
CA PRO A 93 -12.05 12.28 -22.47
C PRO A 93 -10.74 12.92 -22.00
N THR A 94 -9.61 12.48 -22.56
CA THR A 94 -8.28 13.01 -22.25
C THR A 94 -7.51 13.30 -23.53
N ALA A 95 -6.37 13.98 -23.42
CA ALA A 95 -5.45 14.17 -24.55
C ALA A 95 -4.88 12.85 -25.10
N PHE A 96 -4.98 11.77 -24.33
CA PHE A 96 -4.49 10.43 -24.68
C PHE A 96 -5.61 9.47 -25.12
N GLY A 97 -6.83 10.01 -25.34
CA GLY A 97 -8.04 9.28 -25.72
C GLY A 97 -9.06 9.19 -24.60
N ASP A 98 -10.16 8.50 -24.89
CA ASP A 98 -11.26 8.31 -23.94
C ASP A 98 -10.99 7.13 -23.04
N PHE A 99 -11.12 7.34 -21.74
CA PHE A 99 -10.99 6.33 -20.72
C PHE A 99 -12.30 6.15 -19.93
N ASP A 100 -12.45 5.01 -19.31
CA ASP A 100 -13.41 4.79 -18.23
C ASP A 100 -12.72 5.15 -16.91
N LEU A 101 -13.17 6.22 -16.28
CA LEU A 101 -12.70 6.62 -14.95
C LEU A 101 -13.55 5.91 -13.90
N THR A 102 -12.90 5.19 -12.99
CA THR A 102 -13.52 4.68 -11.76
C THR A 102 -12.87 5.35 -10.56
N VAL A 103 -13.69 5.87 -9.65
CA VAL A 103 -13.25 6.50 -8.42
C VAL A 103 -13.39 5.49 -7.27
N PHE A 104 -12.33 5.30 -6.52
CA PHE A 104 -12.28 4.48 -5.32
C PHE A 104 -12.00 5.36 -4.11
N LYS A 105 -12.67 5.06 -3.00
CA LYS A 105 -12.40 5.68 -1.69
C LYS A 105 -11.67 4.67 -0.82
N ASP A 106 -10.55 5.07 -0.23
CA ASP A 106 -9.92 4.32 0.85
C ASP A 106 -10.73 4.52 2.13
N THR A 107 -11.21 3.44 2.72
CA THR A 107 -12.07 3.48 3.92
C THR A 107 -11.29 3.78 5.20
N ILE A 108 -9.95 3.71 5.16
CA ILE A 108 -9.08 3.94 6.30
C ILE A 108 -8.77 5.43 6.48
N ASP A 109 -8.42 6.13 5.40
CA ASP A 109 -8.01 7.53 5.45
C ASP A 109 -8.95 8.47 4.68
N GLY A 110 -9.97 7.91 4.02
CA GLY A 110 -10.97 8.66 3.25
C GLY A 110 -10.44 9.22 1.93
N GLN A 111 -9.23 8.89 1.51
CA GLN A 111 -8.64 9.42 0.28
C GLN A 111 -9.29 8.81 -0.96
N ALA A 112 -9.40 9.63 -2.01
CA ALA A 112 -9.84 9.17 -3.32
C ALA A 112 -8.66 8.68 -4.15
N HIS A 113 -8.87 7.55 -4.83
CA HIS A 113 -7.95 7.00 -5.82
C HIS A 113 -8.68 6.84 -7.14
N PHE A 114 -7.97 6.95 -8.24
CA PHE A 114 -8.56 6.93 -9.58
C PHE A 114 -8.00 5.76 -10.38
N ALA A 115 -8.86 5.07 -11.09
CA ALA A 115 -8.47 4.10 -12.09
C ALA A 115 -8.98 4.54 -13.46
N LEU A 116 -8.08 4.67 -14.42
CA LEU A 116 -8.39 4.97 -15.82
C LEU A 116 -8.22 3.67 -16.61
N THR A 117 -9.31 3.17 -17.15
CA THR A 117 -9.34 1.91 -17.92
C THR A 117 -9.59 2.21 -19.40
N LYS A 118 -8.85 1.55 -20.27
CA LYS A 118 -9.03 1.58 -21.72
C LYS A 118 -9.23 0.17 -22.25
N GLY A 119 -10.36 -0.07 -22.88
CA GLY A 119 -10.73 -1.41 -23.38
C GLY A 119 -11.34 -2.30 -22.30
N GLU A 120 -11.60 -3.55 -22.67
CA GLU A 120 -12.16 -4.56 -21.77
C GLU A 120 -11.05 -5.30 -21.04
N ILE A 121 -11.20 -5.48 -19.74
CA ILE A 121 -10.28 -6.27 -18.92
C ILE A 121 -10.77 -7.72 -18.93
N LYS A 122 -9.90 -8.63 -19.33
CA LYS A 122 -10.17 -10.07 -19.34
C LYS A 122 -9.19 -10.76 -18.37
N PRO A 123 -9.68 -11.50 -17.38
CA PRO A 123 -8.81 -12.11 -16.36
C PRO A 123 -7.75 -13.06 -16.94
N GLU A 124 -8.05 -13.71 -18.07
CA GLU A 124 -7.17 -14.69 -18.72
C GLU A 124 -6.05 -14.02 -19.54
N GLU A 125 -6.25 -12.78 -19.97
CA GLU A 125 -5.31 -12.03 -20.81
C GLU A 125 -4.46 -11.09 -19.97
N PRO A 126 -3.14 -10.96 -20.23
CA PRO A 126 -2.29 -10.00 -19.52
C PRO A 126 -2.69 -8.55 -19.82
N THR A 127 -3.14 -7.83 -18.82
CA THR A 127 -3.51 -6.42 -18.89
C THR A 127 -2.28 -5.52 -18.73
N LEU A 128 -2.14 -4.49 -19.56
CA LEU A 128 -1.13 -3.46 -19.37
C LEU A 128 -1.50 -2.59 -18.17
N VAL A 129 -0.61 -2.48 -17.18
CA VAL A 129 -0.91 -1.83 -15.90
C VAL A 129 0.18 -0.81 -15.54
N ARG A 130 -0.26 0.35 -15.06
CA ARG A 130 0.57 1.32 -14.34
C ARG A 130 -0.07 1.64 -13.01
N VAL A 131 0.65 1.45 -11.90
CA VAL A 131 0.29 2.04 -10.61
C VAL A 131 1.17 3.27 -10.42
N HIS A 132 0.55 4.44 -10.48
CA HIS A 132 1.20 5.74 -10.40
C HIS A 132 0.93 6.39 -9.04
N LEU A 133 1.99 6.70 -8.30
CA LEU A 133 1.90 7.50 -7.09
C LEU A 133 2.02 8.98 -7.47
N GLU A 134 0.97 9.74 -7.21
CA GLU A 134 0.93 11.16 -7.50
C GLU A 134 2.14 11.91 -6.90
N ASN A 135 2.74 12.74 -7.71
CA ASN A 135 3.80 13.64 -7.29
C ASN A 135 3.59 14.99 -7.98
N THR A 136 3.05 15.96 -7.24
CA THR A 136 2.73 17.30 -7.74
C THR A 136 3.90 17.96 -8.46
N PHE A 137 5.12 17.84 -7.93
CA PHE A 137 6.28 18.47 -8.53
C PHE A 137 6.65 17.87 -9.90
N ARG A 138 6.54 16.55 -10.03
CA ARG A 138 6.85 15.87 -11.28
C ARG A 138 5.67 15.95 -12.26
N ASP A 139 4.47 15.68 -11.78
CA ASP A 139 3.31 15.46 -12.64
C ASP A 139 2.66 16.78 -13.11
N LEU A 140 2.72 17.85 -12.29
CA LEU A 140 2.16 19.17 -12.63
C LEU A 140 3.21 20.21 -12.91
N LEU A 141 4.36 20.20 -12.21
CA LEU A 141 5.40 21.22 -12.36
C LEU A 141 6.57 20.73 -13.23
N PHE A 142 6.48 19.49 -13.76
CA PHE A 142 7.47 18.88 -14.65
C PHE A 142 8.92 18.96 -14.11
N SER A 143 9.08 18.82 -12.79
CA SER A 143 10.38 18.87 -12.14
C SER A 143 11.29 17.74 -12.63
N GLN A 144 12.51 18.09 -13.06
CA GLN A 144 13.56 17.15 -13.46
C GLN A 144 14.57 16.89 -12.33
N ARG A 145 14.24 17.26 -11.10
CA ARG A 145 15.18 17.22 -9.96
C ARG A 145 15.53 15.81 -9.48
N GLU A 146 14.69 14.84 -9.77
CA GLU A 146 14.96 13.43 -9.47
C GLU A 146 15.34 12.69 -10.76
N SER A 147 16.36 11.87 -10.66
CA SER A 147 16.77 11.00 -11.75
C SER A 147 15.56 10.19 -12.24
N VAL A 148 15.19 10.45 -13.46
CA VAL A 148 14.24 9.75 -14.34
C VAL A 148 13.32 8.78 -13.60
N ALA A 149 12.14 9.26 -13.21
CA ALA A 149 11.06 8.38 -12.83
C ALA A 149 10.70 7.57 -14.08
N LYS A 150 11.05 6.30 -14.08
CA LYS A 150 10.62 5.37 -15.11
C LYS A 150 9.12 5.43 -15.24
N TRP A 151 8.60 5.63 -16.44
CA TRP A 151 7.20 5.81 -16.75
C TRP A 151 6.55 7.04 -16.08
N PRO A 152 6.77 8.26 -16.60
CA PRO A 152 5.97 9.43 -16.31
C PRO A 152 4.49 9.15 -16.57
N MET A 153 3.60 9.88 -15.88
CA MET A 153 2.15 9.67 -16.02
C MET A 153 1.68 9.84 -17.46
N ALA A 154 2.19 10.85 -18.17
CA ALA A 154 1.82 11.14 -19.56
C ALA A 154 2.19 9.98 -20.48
N ASP A 155 3.41 9.45 -20.39
CA ASP A 155 3.91 8.36 -21.24
C ASP A 155 3.14 7.04 -20.97
N ALA A 156 2.82 6.79 -19.70
CA ALA A 156 1.99 5.66 -19.33
C ALA A 156 0.55 5.79 -19.88
N LEU A 157 -0.05 6.97 -19.80
CA LEU A 157 -1.39 7.24 -20.37
C LEU A 157 -1.38 7.12 -21.90
N GLU A 158 -0.35 7.63 -22.57
CA GLU A 158 -0.22 7.51 -24.03
C GLU A 158 -0.13 6.03 -24.45
N LYS A 159 0.70 5.24 -23.76
CA LYS A 159 0.85 3.82 -24.07
C LYS A 159 -0.45 3.04 -23.80
N ILE A 160 -1.07 3.25 -22.65
CA ILE A 160 -2.34 2.59 -22.29
C ILE A 160 -3.46 3.05 -23.24
N GLY A 161 -3.48 4.32 -23.64
CA GLY A 161 -4.43 4.85 -24.61
C GLY A 161 -4.37 4.18 -25.96
N LYS A 162 -3.16 3.73 -26.39
CA LYS A 162 -2.93 3.03 -27.67
C LYS A 162 -3.18 1.52 -27.57
N GLU A 163 -2.72 0.87 -26.51
CA GLU A 163 -2.72 -0.60 -26.38
C GLU A 163 -3.90 -1.14 -25.58
N GLY A 164 -4.59 -0.31 -24.83
CA GLY A 164 -5.53 -0.71 -23.79
C GLY A 164 -4.84 -1.01 -22.46
N GLY A 165 -5.60 -1.08 -21.38
CA GLY A 165 -5.07 -1.38 -20.06
C GLY A 165 -5.61 -0.49 -18.95
N VAL A 166 -4.90 -0.42 -17.82
CA VAL A 166 -5.32 0.29 -16.61
C VAL A 166 -4.19 1.15 -16.05
N LEU A 167 -4.48 2.42 -15.80
CA LEU A 167 -3.65 3.27 -14.95
C LEU A 167 -4.37 3.50 -13.61
N VAL A 168 -3.75 3.10 -12.52
CA VAL A 168 -4.21 3.39 -11.16
C VAL A 168 -3.40 4.58 -10.64
N GLN A 169 -4.07 5.73 -10.45
CA GLN A 169 -3.48 6.90 -9.79
C GLN A 169 -3.81 6.85 -8.31
N LYS A 170 -2.79 6.82 -7.49
CA LYS A 170 -2.91 6.92 -6.04
C LYS A 170 -2.55 8.31 -5.56
N TYR A 171 -3.42 8.86 -4.74
CA TYR A 171 -3.14 10.10 -4.05
C TYR A 171 -2.02 9.90 -3.02
N ALA A 172 -1.08 10.84 -2.97
CA ALA A 172 -0.07 10.90 -1.94
C ALA A 172 -0.36 12.09 -1.02
N LYS A 173 -0.69 11.82 0.24
CA LYS A 173 -0.86 12.87 1.23
C LYS A 173 0.50 13.56 1.45
N LEU A 174 0.57 14.85 1.10
CA LEU A 174 1.68 15.72 1.48
C LEU A 174 1.33 16.33 2.82
N ASP A 175 2.07 16.00 3.86
CA ASP A 175 1.99 16.75 5.11
C ASP A 175 2.62 18.13 4.90
N ALA A 176 1.95 19.18 5.38
CA ALA A 176 2.33 20.58 5.17
C ALA A 176 3.72 20.97 5.71
N GLY A 177 4.44 20.07 6.36
CA GLY A 177 5.80 20.23 6.88
C GLY A 177 6.88 19.44 6.14
N GLU A 178 6.50 18.61 5.16
CA GLU A 178 7.48 17.87 4.36
C GLU A 178 8.19 18.81 3.38
N THR A 179 9.44 19.09 3.65
CA THR A 179 10.30 19.84 2.73
C THR A 179 10.66 18.97 1.54
N VAL A 180 10.96 19.61 0.40
CA VAL A 180 11.34 18.96 -0.88
C VAL A 180 12.48 17.91 -0.74
N LYS A 181 13.17 17.86 0.40
CA LYS A 181 14.19 16.84 0.72
C LYS A 181 13.62 15.50 1.19
N GLU A 182 12.39 15.49 1.71
CA GLU A 182 11.77 14.31 2.34
C GLU A 182 10.89 13.49 1.39
N VAL A 183 10.75 13.93 0.14
CA VAL A 183 10.02 13.19 -0.91
C VAL A 183 10.72 11.86 -1.31
N LYS A 184 11.79 11.45 -0.62
CA LYS A 184 12.32 10.09 -0.70
C LYS A 184 11.40 9.12 0.01
N ARG A 185 10.46 8.60 -0.78
CA ARG A 185 9.39 7.83 -0.24
C ARG A 185 9.68 6.39 0.00
N HIS A 186 9.30 6.00 1.18
CA HIS A 186 8.94 4.63 1.46
C HIS A 186 7.66 4.30 0.65
N VAL A 187 7.81 3.50 -0.40
CA VAL A 187 6.66 2.77 -0.96
C VAL A 187 6.27 1.75 0.10
N GLY A 188 5.48 2.19 1.07
CA GLY A 188 5.03 1.34 2.16
C GLY A 188 4.18 0.19 1.61
N SER A 189 4.19 -0.95 2.29
CA SER A 189 3.39 -2.14 1.97
C SER A 189 1.88 -1.82 1.80
N ARG A 190 1.35 -0.84 2.51
CA ARG A 190 -0.02 -0.33 2.32
C ARG A 190 -0.25 0.25 0.92
N ASN A 191 0.71 0.97 0.36
CA ASN A 191 0.58 1.53 -0.98
C ASN A 191 0.44 0.45 -2.04
N VAL A 192 1.12 -0.67 -1.88
CA VAL A 192 0.98 -1.84 -2.75
C VAL A 192 -0.39 -2.47 -2.53
N GLY A 193 -0.85 -2.63 -1.29
CA GLY A 193 -2.14 -3.23 -0.94
C GLY A 193 -3.34 -2.53 -1.58
N VAL A 194 -3.46 -1.20 -1.43
CA VAL A 194 -4.58 -0.43 -2.03
C VAL A 194 -4.57 -0.52 -3.55
N GLY A 195 -3.39 -0.38 -4.19
CA GLY A 195 -3.27 -0.52 -5.65
C GLY A 195 -3.69 -1.91 -6.13
N SER A 196 -3.30 -2.94 -5.40
CA SER A 196 -3.64 -4.34 -5.70
C SER A 196 -5.14 -4.60 -5.55
N GLN A 197 -5.77 -4.09 -4.49
CA GLN A 197 -7.22 -4.20 -4.30
C GLN A 197 -8.00 -3.53 -5.43
N ILE A 198 -7.55 -2.34 -5.89
CA ILE A 198 -8.18 -1.64 -7.02
C ILE A 198 -8.06 -2.48 -8.29
N LEU A 199 -6.88 -3.01 -8.61
CA LEU A 199 -6.67 -3.85 -9.79
C LEU A 199 -7.52 -5.14 -9.75
N ALA A 200 -7.54 -5.82 -8.61
CA ALA A 200 -8.39 -7.00 -8.42
C ALA A 200 -9.89 -6.67 -8.55
N ASN A 201 -10.35 -5.54 -8.00
CA ASN A 201 -11.74 -5.07 -8.14
C ASN A 201 -12.12 -4.78 -9.60
N LEU A 202 -11.16 -4.35 -10.42
CA LEU A 202 -11.36 -4.13 -11.85
C LEU A 202 -11.30 -5.41 -12.69
N GLY A 203 -11.01 -6.57 -12.07
CA GLY A 203 -10.93 -7.87 -12.75
C GLY A 203 -9.55 -8.18 -13.37
N VAL A 204 -8.52 -7.39 -13.04
CA VAL A 204 -7.14 -7.72 -13.44
C VAL A 204 -6.67 -8.95 -12.68
N SER A 205 -6.07 -9.90 -13.37
CA SER A 205 -5.42 -11.08 -12.78
C SER A 205 -3.96 -11.16 -13.22
N LYS A 206 -3.70 -11.19 -14.52
CA LYS A 206 -2.36 -11.15 -15.11
C LYS A 206 -2.03 -9.76 -15.59
N MET A 207 -0.80 -9.29 -15.34
CA MET A 207 -0.44 -7.94 -15.75
C MET A 207 0.95 -7.85 -16.38
N ARG A 208 1.03 -6.97 -17.38
CA ARG A 208 2.27 -6.40 -17.94
C ARG A 208 2.49 -5.06 -17.26
N LEU A 209 3.44 -4.97 -16.35
CA LEU A 209 3.59 -3.83 -15.46
C LEU A 209 4.58 -2.79 -16.01
N LEU A 210 4.11 -1.58 -16.23
CA LEU A 210 4.94 -0.41 -16.60
C LEU A 210 5.76 0.04 -15.37
N SER A 211 6.86 -0.64 -15.13
CA SER A 211 7.76 -0.39 -13.98
C SER A 211 9.11 -1.05 -14.22
N SER A 212 10.13 -0.58 -13.48
CA SER A 212 11.35 -1.38 -13.31
C SER A 212 11.03 -2.66 -12.55
N GLN A 213 11.81 -3.69 -12.80
CA GLN A 213 11.68 -4.96 -12.11
C GLN A 213 11.85 -4.79 -10.60
N THR A 214 10.77 -4.97 -9.85
CA THR A 214 10.71 -4.88 -8.40
C THR A 214 9.90 -6.06 -7.89
N LYS A 215 10.43 -6.80 -6.92
CA LYS A 215 9.70 -7.92 -6.32
C LYS A 215 8.63 -7.38 -5.37
N TYR A 216 7.38 -7.61 -5.70
CA TYR A 216 6.22 -7.34 -4.86
C TYR A 216 5.72 -8.66 -4.27
N HIS A 217 6.09 -8.96 -3.03
CA HIS A 217 5.78 -10.24 -2.39
C HIS A 217 4.30 -10.46 -2.07
N SER A 218 3.51 -9.39 -2.00
CA SER A 218 2.10 -9.45 -1.56
C SER A 218 1.07 -9.53 -2.70
N LEU A 219 1.48 -9.50 -3.98
CA LEU A 219 0.53 -9.48 -5.10
C LEU A 219 -0.29 -10.77 -5.22
N SER A 220 0.33 -11.91 -4.94
CA SER A 220 -0.34 -13.22 -5.01
C SER A 220 -1.52 -13.35 -4.05
N GLY A 221 -1.48 -12.68 -2.90
CA GLY A 221 -2.59 -12.60 -1.93
C GLY A 221 -3.85 -11.94 -2.50
N PHE A 222 -3.71 -11.14 -3.57
CA PHE A 222 -4.83 -10.50 -4.27
C PHE A 222 -5.22 -11.21 -5.58
N GLY A 223 -4.66 -12.36 -5.87
CA GLY A 223 -4.87 -13.06 -7.14
C GLY A 223 -4.20 -12.37 -8.34
N LEU A 224 -3.19 -11.54 -8.10
CA LEU A 224 -2.46 -10.79 -9.12
C LEU A 224 -1.12 -11.43 -9.45
N GLU A 225 -0.80 -11.53 -10.74
CA GLU A 225 0.46 -12.03 -11.25
C GLU A 225 1.10 -11.04 -12.21
N VAL A 226 2.38 -10.70 -12.01
CA VAL A 226 3.15 -9.93 -12.99
C VAL A 226 3.84 -10.90 -13.94
N VAL A 227 3.36 -10.94 -15.17
CA VAL A 227 3.93 -11.81 -16.24
C VAL A 227 5.05 -11.12 -17.00
N GLU A 228 5.08 -9.78 -17.02
CA GLU A 228 6.09 -8.99 -17.71
C GLU A 228 6.31 -7.65 -17.00
N TYR A 229 7.57 -7.22 -16.90
CA TYR A 229 7.96 -5.86 -16.53
C TYR A 229 8.40 -5.12 -17.78
N ILE A 230 7.73 -4.02 -18.09
CA ILE A 230 8.08 -3.15 -19.20
C ILE A 230 8.88 -1.98 -18.63
N ALA A 231 10.19 -2.02 -18.87
CA ALA A 231 11.08 -0.90 -18.53
C ALA A 231 10.88 0.25 -19.53
N ASP A 232 11.16 1.47 -19.07
CA ASP A 232 11.17 2.67 -19.89
C ASP A 232 12.46 2.73 -20.71
#